data_e69d6eabce450612a83e0a086534b109
#
_entry.id   e69d6eabce450612a83e0a086534b109
#
_cell.length_a   1.000
_cell.length_b   1.000
_cell.length_c   1.000
_cell.angle_alpha   90.00
_cell.angle_beta   90.00
_cell.angle_gamma   90.00
#
_symmetry.space_group_name_H-M   'P 1'
#
loop_
_entity.id
_entity.type
_entity.pdbx_description
1 polymer ?
#
loop_
_entity_poly.entity_id
_entity_poly.type
_entity_poly.pdbx_seq_one_letter_code
_entity_poly.pdbx_strand_id
1 'polypeptide(L)'
;ELVNPTEYEVLPFGEDPDADPIGMYLLNEGNMGSNKADLDYLDYRTAVYARGIYAEKNPNVVKELGDVGNDIQVYDGRLFAVINCSHKVEVMDAYTARRITQIDIPNCRYIRFKGKYAYVSAYVGPVAMDPNAQKGAVFKVDLDTYKIVGQVTVGYQPDELAIIGGRAYVANSGGYRAPNYDSTVSVIELETTRQMYKIDVAINLSRIKADAYGNLWVSSRGNYDDVPSNLYRLEPNGGRYQVAEAMNIPASNMAIHGDSLYIYSVEYS
;
A
#
# COMPACT_ATOMS: atom_id res chain seq x y z
N GLU A 1 -7.08 -3.58 -27.84
CA GLU A 1 -8.22 -3.74 -26.93
C GLU A 1 -8.95 -2.39 -26.78
N LEU A 2 -10.27 -2.43 -26.79
CA LEU A 2 -11.09 -1.24 -26.57
C LEU A 2 -11.06 -0.93 -25.08
N VAL A 3 -10.47 0.21 -24.73
CA VAL A 3 -10.59 0.76 -23.38
C VAL A 3 -12.00 1.30 -23.23
N ASN A 4 -12.66 0.95 -22.14
CA ASN A 4 -14.00 1.49 -21.86
C ASN A 4 -13.90 3.03 -21.70
N PRO A 5 -14.87 3.78 -22.23
CA PRO A 5 -14.92 5.22 -22.00
C PRO A 5 -15.14 5.50 -20.50
N THR A 6 -14.70 6.67 -20.05
CA THR A 6 -15.00 7.13 -18.69
C THR A 6 -16.51 7.27 -18.51
N GLU A 7 -17.02 6.71 -17.42
CA GLU A 7 -18.44 6.78 -17.04
C GLU A 7 -18.60 7.79 -15.90
N TYR A 8 -19.67 8.59 -15.98
CA TYR A 8 -19.98 9.63 -14.98
C TYR A 8 -21.35 9.37 -14.35
N GLU A 9 -21.40 9.48 -13.02
CA GLU A 9 -22.61 9.32 -12.22
C GLU A 9 -22.69 10.44 -11.18
N VAL A 10 -23.87 11.04 -11.00
CA VAL A 10 -24.14 11.99 -9.93
C VAL A 10 -24.66 11.22 -8.72
N LEU A 11 -23.95 11.32 -7.60
CA LEU A 11 -24.31 10.62 -6.37
C LEU A 11 -25.34 11.42 -5.55
N PRO A 12 -26.19 10.73 -4.75
CA PRO A 12 -27.36 11.36 -4.11
C PRO A 12 -27.04 12.21 -2.86
N PHE A 13 -25.79 12.31 -2.42
CA PHE A 13 -25.45 13.10 -1.23
C PHE A 13 -25.41 14.62 -1.47
N GLY A 14 -25.49 15.05 -2.75
CA GLY A 14 -25.54 16.46 -3.14
C GLY A 14 -24.18 17.12 -3.30
N GLU A 15 -24.20 18.33 -3.86
CA GLU A 15 -23.03 19.15 -4.09
C GLU A 15 -22.60 19.86 -2.81
N ASP A 16 -21.27 19.98 -2.59
CA ASP A 16 -20.67 20.79 -1.54
C ASP A 16 -19.51 21.61 -2.13
N PRO A 17 -19.78 22.82 -2.65
CA PRO A 17 -18.74 23.67 -3.29
C PRO A 17 -17.56 24.01 -2.38
N ASP A 18 -17.76 23.95 -1.06
CA ASP A 18 -16.75 24.28 -0.05
C ASP A 18 -16.06 23.01 0.54
N ALA A 19 -16.29 21.84 -0.08
CA ALA A 19 -15.73 20.57 0.41
C ALA A 19 -14.19 20.62 0.58
N ASP A 20 -13.72 20.20 1.73
CA ASP A 20 -12.30 20.01 2.06
C ASP A 20 -12.15 18.69 2.86
N PRO A 21 -11.53 17.66 2.29
CA PRO A 21 -10.91 17.58 0.95
C PRO A 21 -11.90 17.70 -0.21
N ILE A 22 -11.41 18.15 -1.36
CA ILE A 22 -12.24 18.41 -2.56
C ILE A 22 -12.75 17.14 -3.25
N GLY A 23 -12.15 15.99 -2.96
CA GLY A 23 -12.52 14.71 -3.55
C GLY A 23 -11.60 13.57 -3.12
N MET A 24 -11.83 12.41 -3.69
CA MET A 24 -10.97 11.23 -3.46
C MET A 24 -10.72 10.45 -4.73
N TYR A 25 -9.55 9.84 -4.82
CA TYR A 25 -9.23 8.81 -5.80
C TYR A 25 -9.50 7.42 -5.26
N LEU A 26 -9.97 6.54 -6.13
CA LEU A 26 -10.12 5.11 -5.87
C LEU A 26 -9.30 4.34 -6.92
N LEU A 27 -8.38 3.53 -6.46
CA LEU A 27 -7.63 2.61 -7.32
C LEU A 27 -8.37 1.26 -7.37
N ASN A 28 -8.84 0.91 -8.57
CA ASN A 28 -9.41 -0.40 -8.83
C ASN A 28 -8.28 -1.40 -9.09
N GLU A 29 -8.25 -2.48 -8.31
CA GLU A 29 -7.18 -3.47 -8.35
C GLU A 29 -7.08 -4.16 -9.72
N GLY A 30 -8.22 -4.56 -10.27
CA GLY A 30 -8.29 -5.47 -11.40
C GLY A 30 -7.95 -6.91 -11.01
N ASN A 31 -8.25 -7.86 -11.86
CA ASN A 31 -7.84 -9.24 -11.67
C ASN A 31 -6.42 -9.46 -12.17
N MET A 32 -5.61 -10.20 -11.44
CA MET A 32 -4.24 -10.53 -11.83
C MET A 32 -4.21 -11.20 -13.22
N GLY A 33 -3.35 -10.70 -14.10
CA GLY A 33 -3.23 -11.11 -15.49
C GLY A 33 -4.23 -10.46 -16.45
N SER A 34 -5.15 -9.62 -15.96
CA SER A 34 -6.15 -8.95 -16.80
C SER A 34 -5.68 -7.62 -17.37
N ASN A 35 -4.67 -6.99 -16.79
CA ASN A 35 -4.23 -5.63 -17.12
C ASN A 35 -5.38 -4.60 -17.02
N LYS A 36 -6.21 -4.71 -15.97
CA LYS A 36 -7.44 -3.93 -15.78
C LYS A 36 -7.45 -3.07 -14.50
N ALA A 37 -6.28 -2.82 -13.90
CA ALA A 37 -6.22 -1.77 -12.89
C ALA A 37 -6.61 -0.42 -13.50
N ASP A 38 -7.41 0.34 -12.79
CA ASP A 38 -7.88 1.64 -13.26
C ASP A 38 -8.10 2.61 -12.11
N LEU A 39 -8.30 3.87 -12.42
CA LEU A 39 -8.45 4.96 -11.48
C LEU A 39 -9.84 5.57 -11.60
N ASP A 40 -10.54 5.69 -10.48
CA ASP A 40 -11.78 6.45 -10.38
C ASP A 40 -11.55 7.73 -9.56
N TYR A 41 -12.44 8.69 -9.72
CA TYR A 41 -12.42 9.93 -8.94
C TYR A 41 -13.83 10.34 -8.51
N LEU A 42 -14.00 10.65 -7.24
CA LEU A 42 -15.19 11.28 -6.69
C LEU A 42 -14.90 12.74 -6.35
N ASP A 43 -15.55 13.66 -7.03
CA ASP A 43 -15.52 15.09 -6.71
C ASP A 43 -16.61 15.41 -5.68
N TYR A 44 -16.23 15.76 -4.46
CA TYR A 44 -17.16 16.10 -3.38
C TYR A 44 -17.90 17.41 -3.64
N ARG A 45 -17.28 18.34 -4.40
CA ARG A 45 -17.90 19.63 -4.70
C ARG A 45 -19.11 19.53 -5.64
N THR A 46 -19.08 18.55 -6.51
CA THR A 46 -20.11 18.35 -7.55
C THR A 46 -20.92 17.06 -7.36
N ALA A 47 -20.53 16.23 -6.38
CA ALA A 47 -21.05 14.88 -6.17
C ALA A 47 -20.93 13.95 -7.41
N VAL A 48 -20.04 14.27 -8.35
CA VAL A 48 -19.81 13.46 -9.55
C VAL A 48 -18.76 12.39 -9.26
N TYR A 49 -19.14 11.14 -9.52
CA TYR A 49 -18.25 9.99 -9.52
C TYR A 49 -17.90 9.60 -10.95
N ALA A 50 -16.61 9.67 -11.28
CA ALA A 50 -16.06 9.33 -12.58
C ALA A 50 -15.30 8.01 -12.51
N ARG A 51 -15.73 6.99 -13.28
CA ARG A 51 -15.09 5.67 -13.35
C ARG A 51 -14.16 5.58 -14.54
N GLY A 52 -12.97 4.99 -14.34
CA GLY A 52 -12.05 4.69 -15.41
C GLY A 52 -11.44 5.95 -16.03
N ILE A 53 -10.93 6.87 -15.21
CA ILE A 53 -10.45 8.18 -15.69
C ILE A 53 -9.04 8.14 -16.28
N TYR A 54 -8.25 7.08 -16.03
CA TYR A 54 -6.82 7.09 -16.38
C TYR A 54 -6.58 7.32 -17.88
N ALA A 55 -7.27 6.55 -18.75
CA ALA A 55 -7.10 6.67 -20.20
C ALA A 55 -7.58 8.04 -20.74
N GLU A 56 -8.67 8.59 -20.19
CA GLU A 56 -9.19 9.91 -20.58
C GLU A 56 -8.20 11.02 -20.24
N LYS A 57 -7.62 10.97 -19.02
CA LYS A 57 -6.65 11.98 -18.58
C LYS A 57 -5.29 11.84 -19.26
N ASN A 58 -5.00 10.68 -19.85
CA ASN A 58 -3.71 10.34 -20.45
C ASN A 58 -3.85 9.80 -21.90
N PRO A 59 -4.43 10.57 -22.84
CA PRO A 59 -4.75 10.07 -24.18
C PRO A 59 -3.53 9.76 -25.04
N ASN A 60 -2.35 10.28 -24.68
CA ASN A 60 -1.10 10.13 -25.43
C ASN A 60 -0.12 9.10 -24.84
N VAL A 61 -0.55 8.31 -23.86
CA VAL A 61 0.24 7.23 -23.27
C VAL A 61 -0.50 5.90 -23.43
N VAL A 62 0.10 4.81 -22.96
CA VAL A 62 -0.57 3.51 -22.89
C VAL A 62 -1.86 3.67 -22.07
N LYS A 63 -2.98 3.20 -22.63
CA LYS A 63 -4.32 3.46 -22.08
C LYS A 63 -4.61 2.74 -20.78
N GLU A 64 -3.98 1.59 -20.57
CA GLU A 64 -4.12 0.80 -19.37
C GLU A 64 -3.19 1.32 -18.29
N LEU A 65 -3.73 1.51 -17.07
CA LEU A 65 -2.92 1.85 -15.90
C LEU A 65 -1.96 0.70 -15.55
N GLY A 66 -2.40 -0.54 -15.72
CA GLY A 66 -1.58 -1.73 -15.58
C GLY A 66 -2.31 -2.92 -14.95
N ASP A 67 -1.53 -3.86 -14.42
CA ASP A 67 -2.02 -5.10 -13.83
C ASP A 67 -1.81 -5.11 -12.31
N VAL A 68 -2.89 -5.27 -11.57
CA VAL A 68 -2.99 -5.26 -10.09
C VAL A 68 -2.58 -3.92 -9.46
N GLY A 69 -3.57 -3.04 -9.30
CA GLY A 69 -3.44 -1.82 -8.48
C GLY A 69 -3.42 -2.16 -6.99
N ASN A 70 -2.30 -1.91 -6.30
CA ASN A 70 -2.11 -2.39 -4.93
C ASN A 70 -2.17 -1.30 -3.85
N ASP A 71 -1.66 -0.13 -4.12
CA ASP A 71 -1.66 1.01 -3.19
C ASP A 71 -1.79 2.32 -3.94
N ILE A 72 -2.41 3.31 -3.31
CA ILE A 72 -2.57 4.65 -3.85
C ILE A 72 -2.35 5.67 -2.75
N GLN A 73 -1.53 6.70 -3.03
CA GLN A 73 -1.21 7.75 -2.08
C GLN A 73 -1.11 9.09 -2.77
N VAL A 74 -1.59 10.13 -2.10
CA VAL A 74 -1.33 11.53 -2.48
C VAL A 74 -0.23 12.08 -1.59
N TYR A 75 0.80 12.65 -2.17
CA TYR A 75 1.88 13.28 -1.46
C TYR A 75 2.49 14.43 -2.26
N ASP A 76 2.60 15.60 -1.64
CA ASP A 76 3.23 16.80 -2.21
C ASP A 76 2.72 17.13 -3.63
N GLY A 77 1.38 17.19 -3.78
CA GLY A 77 0.72 17.52 -5.05
C GLY A 77 0.78 16.41 -6.11
N ARG A 78 1.29 15.24 -5.78
CA ARG A 78 1.41 14.09 -6.69
C ARG A 78 0.58 12.92 -6.22
N LEU A 79 0.06 12.16 -7.17
CA LEU A 79 -0.68 10.93 -6.98
C LEU A 79 0.21 9.75 -7.39
N PHE A 80 0.43 8.82 -6.47
CA PHE A 80 1.25 7.63 -6.66
C PHE A 80 0.36 6.40 -6.66
N ALA A 81 0.34 5.64 -7.74
CA ALA A 81 -0.34 4.36 -7.84
C ALA A 81 0.68 3.23 -7.98
N VAL A 82 0.68 2.32 -7.01
CA VAL A 82 1.56 1.14 -7.02
C VAL A 82 0.88 0.03 -7.78
N ILE A 83 1.46 -0.34 -8.93
CA ILE A 83 0.90 -1.34 -9.85
C ILE A 83 1.78 -2.59 -9.80
N ASN A 84 1.35 -3.55 -9.00
CA ASN A 84 2.16 -4.69 -8.55
C ASN A 84 2.69 -5.55 -9.70
N CYS A 85 1.79 -6.14 -10.49
CA CYS A 85 2.17 -7.07 -11.56
C CYS A 85 2.68 -6.36 -12.83
N SER A 86 2.54 -5.04 -12.92
CA SER A 86 3.21 -4.22 -13.94
C SER A 86 4.57 -3.69 -13.48
N HIS A 87 5.02 -4.05 -12.26
CA HIS A 87 6.36 -3.73 -11.74
C HIS A 87 6.69 -2.24 -11.72
N LYS A 88 5.70 -1.39 -11.43
CA LYS A 88 5.88 0.07 -11.46
C LYS A 88 5.09 0.80 -10.39
N VAL A 89 5.58 1.97 -10.05
CA VAL A 89 4.79 3.03 -9.42
C VAL A 89 4.49 4.09 -10.48
N GLU A 90 3.22 4.28 -10.81
CA GLU A 90 2.78 5.35 -11.70
C GLU A 90 2.70 6.65 -10.91
N VAL A 91 3.33 7.71 -11.41
CA VAL A 91 3.34 9.04 -10.79
C VAL A 91 2.53 10.00 -11.64
N MET A 92 1.52 10.62 -11.03
CA MET A 92 0.59 11.53 -11.68
C MET A 92 0.51 12.85 -10.89
N ASP A 93 0.08 13.90 -11.55
CA ASP A 93 -0.34 15.13 -10.88
C ASP A 93 -1.64 14.89 -10.11
N ALA A 94 -1.69 15.27 -8.83
CA ALA A 94 -2.83 14.96 -7.95
C ALA A 94 -4.11 15.72 -8.30
N TYR A 95 -4.01 16.85 -9.01
CA TYR A 95 -5.17 17.66 -9.39
C TYR A 95 -5.77 17.28 -10.74
N THR A 96 -4.95 16.74 -11.64
CA THR A 96 -5.34 16.47 -13.02
C THR A 96 -5.36 15.00 -13.39
N ALA A 97 -4.79 14.13 -12.56
CA ALA A 97 -4.51 12.71 -12.83
C ALA A 97 -3.64 12.48 -14.11
N ARG A 98 -2.95 13.51 -14.58
CA ARG A 98 -2.03 13.40 -15.72
C ARG A 98 -0.72 12.79 -15.29
N ARG A 99 -0.28 11.81 -16.07
CA ARG A 99 0.98 11.10 -15.85
C ARG A 99 2.16 12.07 -15.92
N ILE A 100 3.01 12.00 -14.89
CA ILE A 100 4.32 12.67 -14.83
C ILE A 100 5.40 11.70 -15.29
N THR A 101 5.48 10.53 -14.64
CA THR A 101 6.49 9.49 -14.90
C THR A 101 6.06 8.16 -14.30
N GLN A 102 6.90 7.15 -14.44
CA GLN A 102 6.82 5.90 -13.68
C GLN A 102 8.18 5.57 -13.06
N ILE A 103 8.14 4.78 -11.99
CA ILE A 103 9.32 4.26 -11.30
C ILE A 103 9.24 2.75 -11.37
N ASP A 104 10.19 2.11 -12.02
CA ASP A 104 10.19 0.66 -12.20
C ASP A 104 10.75 -0.03 -10.95
N ILE A 105 9.91 -0.82 -10.28
CA ILE A 105 10.27 -1.58 -9.08
C ILE A 105 9.61 -2.97 -9.19
N PRO A 106 10.38 -4.06 -9.17
CA PRO A 106 9.86 -5.40 -9.39
C PRO A 106 8.90 -5.83 -8.27
N ASN A 107 7.67 -6.17 -8.65
CA ASN A 107 6.60 -6.60 -7.75
C ASN A 107 6.42 -5.70 -6.52
N CYS A 108 6.36 -4.39 -6.77
CA CYS A 108 6.11 -3.37 -5.74
C CYS A 108 4.75 -3.55 -5.09
N ARG A 109 4.63 -3.18 -3.79
CA ARG A 109 3.43 -3.43 -2.98
C ARG A 109 2.84 -2.15 -2.39
N TYR A 110 3.57 -1.43 -1.57
CA TYR A 110 3.08 -0.25 -0.84
C TYR A 110 4.11 0.87 -0.88
N ILE A 111 3.64 2.11 -0.82
CA ILE A 111 4.47 3.31 -0.82
C ILE A 111 4.15 4.21 0.36
N ARG A 112 5.20 4.73 1.04
CA ARG A 112 5.09 5.73 2.10
C ARG A 112 6.19 6.76 1.92
N PHE A 113 6.06 7.92 2.57
CA PHE A 113 6.88 9.08 2.31
C PHE A 113 7.50 9.67 3.58
N LYS A 114 8.69 10.24 3.43
CA LYS A 114 9.35 11.08 4.43
C LYS A 114 10.20 12.14 3.74
N GLY A 115 9.82 13.42 3.89
CA GLY A 115 10.48 14.53 3.19
C GLY A 115 10.48 14.33 1.67
N LYS A 116 11.64 14.43 1.03
CA LYS A 116 11.77 14.24 -0.42
C LYS A 116 11.92 12.78 -0.87
N TYR A 117 11.72 11.82 0.02
CA TYR A 117 11.89 10.41 -0.30
C TYR A 117 10.60 9.61 -0.20
N ALA A 118 10.42 8.70 -1.15
CA ALA A 118 9.46 7.62 -1.07
C ALA A 118 10.16 6.31 -0.68
N TYR A 119 9.45 5.46 0.04
CA TYR A 119 9.86 4.13 0.45
C TYR A 119 8.84 3.13 -0.04
N VAL A 120 9.27 2.19 -0.88
CA VAL A 120 8.39 1.24 -1.57
C VAL A 120 8.76 -0.17 -1.17
N SER A 121 7.82 -0.90 -0.58
CA SER A 121 7.99 -2.34 -0.32
C SER A 121 7.77 -3.13 -1.61
N ALA A 122 8.52 -4.20 -1.79
CA ALA A 122 8.44 -5.04 -2.97
C ALA A 122 8.80 -6.50 -2.66
N TYR A 123 8.09 -7.42 -3.28
CA TYR A 123 8.45 -8.85 -3.21
C TYR A 123 9.79 -9.14 -3.89
N VAL A 124 10.13 -8.35 -4.89
CA VAL A 124 11.28 -8.53 -5.80
C VAL A 124 11.11 -9.77 -6.68
N GLY A 125 10.77 -10.91 -6.09
CA GLY A 125 10.42 -12.12 -6.80
C GLY A 125 8.96 -12.15 -7.31
N PRO A 126 8.57 -13.18 -8.07
CA PRO A 126 7.23 -13.29 -8.65
C PRO A 126 6.14 -13.47 -7.58
N VAL A 127 4.91 -13.06 -7.93
CA VAL A 127 3.71 -13.35 -7.15
C VAL A 127 3.22 -14.75 -7.53
N ALA A 128 3.79 -15.75 -6.89
CA ALA A 128 3.50 -17.17 -7.14
C ALA A 128 3.76 -17.98 -5.87
N MET A 129 3.01 -19.08 -5.69
CA MET A 129 3.25 -20.03 -4.59
C MET A 129 4.62 -20.68 -4.73
N ASP A 130 5.53 -20.33 -3.84
CA ASP A 130 6.88 -20.88 -3.78
C ASP A 130 7.39 -20.87 -2.31
N PRO A 131 7.45 -22.04 -1.65
CA PRO A 131 7.98 -22.14 -0.27
C PRO A 131 9.43 -21.66 -0.12
N ASN A 132 10.17 -21.57 -1.23
CA ASN A 132 11.57 -21.15 -1.27
C ASN A 132 11.76 -19.74 -1.85
N ALA A 133 10.68 -18.98 -2.04
CA ALA A 133 10.74 -17.62 -2.58
C ALA A 133 11.76 -16.77 -1.80
N GLN A 134 12.46 -15.92 -2.52
CA GLN A 134 13.49 -15.03 -1.97
C GLN A 134 12.90 -13.96 -1.03
N LYS A 135 13.76 -13.34 -0.23
CA LYS A 135 13.39 -12.16 0.56
C LYS A 135 13.07 -10.98 -0.35
N GLY A 136 12.15 -10.14 0.11
CA GLY A 136 11.83 -8.88 -0.51
C GLY A 136 12.71 -7.73 -0.04
N ALA A 137 12.37 -6.54 -0.46
CA ALA A 137 13.13 -5.34 -0.19
C ALA A 137 12.23 -4.11 0.01
N VAL A 138 12.82 -3.05 0.56
CA VAL A 138 12.29 -1.69 0.50
C VAL A 138 13.24 -0.84 -0.33
N PHE A 139 12.69 -0.15 -1.31
CA PHE A 139 13.39 0.77 -2.19
C PHE A 139 13.21 2.20 -1.72
N LYS A 140 14.30 2.96 -1.64
CA LYS A 140 14.29 4.40 -1.37
C LYS A 140 14.37 5.14 -2.70
N VAL A 141 13.40 6.00 -2.96
CA VAL A 141 13.30 6.79 -4.20
C VAL A 141 13.42 8.28 -3.88
N ASP A 142 14.27 8.98 -4.59
CA ASP A 142 14.34 10.45 -4.54
C ASP A 142 13.23 11.05 -5.41
N LEU A 143 12.34 11.85 -4.83
CA LEU A 143 11.17 12.41 -5.49
C LEU A 143 11.49 13.63 -6.37
N ASP A 144 12.68 14.21 -6.27
CA ASP A 144 13.13 15.27 -7.18
C ASP A 144 13.57 14.70 -8.52
N THR A 145 14.10 13.48 -8.52
CA THR A 145 14.65 12.83 -9.72
C THR A 145 13.88 11.57 -10.15
N TYR A 146 12.99 11.05 -9.30
CA TYR A 146 12.30 9.77 -9.44
C TYR A 146 13.23 8.56 -9.60
N LYS A 147 14.45 8.67 -9.10
CA LYS A 147 15.45 7.59 -9.15
C LYS A 147 15.51 6.82 -7.83
N ILE A 148 15.74 5.52 -7.94
CA ILE A 148 16.08 4.67 -6.79
C ILE A 148 17.47 5.08 -6.31
N VAL A 149 17.57 5.50 -5.05
CA VAL A 149 18.83 5.94 -4.41
C VAL A 149 19.27 5.03 -3.26
N GLY A 150 18.48 4.02 -2.95
CA GLY A 150 18.81 3.02 -1.94
C GLY A 150 17.88 1.83 -1.97
N GLN A 151 18.37 0.72 -1.40
CA GLN A 151 17.60 -0.52 -1.27
C GLN A 151 18.05 -1.24 -0.01
N VAL A 152 17.11 -1.86 0.70
CA VAL A 152 17.40 -2.71 1.86
C VAL A 152 16.58 -3.99 1.78
N THR A 153 17.25 -5.14 1.93
CA THR A 153 16.58 -6.43 2.07
C THR A 153 15.86 -6.51 3.40
N VAL A 154 14.61 -7.00 3.40
CA VAL A 154 13.78 -7.16 4.60
C VAL A 154 13.39 -8.62 4.83
N GLY A 155 12.16 -8.94 5.19
CA GLY A 155 11.65 -10.30 5.27
C GLY A 155 11.12 -10.82 3.94
N TYR A 156 10.36 -11.89 4.02
CA TYR A 156 9.76 -12.51 2.86
C TYR A 156 8.44 -11.82 2.50
N GLN A 157 8.29 -11.49 1.23
CA GLN A 157 7.07 -10.91 0.66
C GLN A 157 6.49 -9.77 1.53
N PRO A 158 7.26 -8.68 1.68
CA PRO A 158 6.84 -7.53 2.48
C PRO A 158 5.59 -6.88 1.88
N ASP A 159 4.62 -6.58 2.72
CA ASP A 159 3.41 -5.86 2.38
C ASP A 159 3.47 -4.41 2.88
N GLU A 160 2.47 -3.95 3.63
CA GLU A 160 2.38 -2.55 4.04
C GLU A 160 3.53 -2.15 4.97
N LEU A 161 3.90 -0.88 4.88
CA LEU A 161 4.88 -0.25 5.76
C LEU A 161 4.30 1.02 6.38
N ALA A 162 4.73 1.33 7.60
CA ALA A 162 4.41 2.57 8.31
C ALA A 162 5.70 3.30 8.67
N ILE A 163 5.66 4.63 8.68
CA ILE A 163 6.80 5.47 9.06
C ILE A 163 6.48 6.19 10.36
N ILE A 164 7.35 6.05 11.35
CA ILE A 164 7.33 6.82 12.60
C ILE A 164 8.71 7.44 12.78
N GLY A 165 8.75 8.78 12.85
CA GLY A 165 10.00 9.51 12.98
C GLY A 165 10.98 9.21 11.84
N GLY A 166 12.15 8.70 12.17
CA GLY A 166 13.21 8.32 11.23
C GLY A 166 13.21 6.84 10.85
N ARG A 167 12.17 6.07 11.14
CA ARG A 167 12.13 4.62 10.93
C ARG A 167 10.92 4.18 10.11
N ALA A 168 11.11 3.17 9.25
CA ALA A 168 10.03 2.44 8.61
C ALA A 168 9.86 1.06 9.26
N TYR A 169 8.62 0.66 9.42
CA TYR A 169 8.18 -0.61 9.98
C TYR A 169 7.44 -1.37 8.90
N VAL A 170 7.95 -2.52 8.50
CA VAL A 170 7.50 -3.27 7.31
C VAL A 170 6.92 -4.61 7.72
N ALA A 171 5.65 -4.85 7.43
CA ALA A 171 5.00 -6.12 7.67
C ALA A 171 5.45 -7.15 6.63
N ASN A 172 6.13 -8.21 7.06
CA ASN A 172 6.55 -9.30 6.18
C ASN A 172 5.51 -10.42 6.24
N SER A 173 4.92 -10.75 5.09
CA SER A 173 3.87 -11.78 5.05
C SER A 173 4.42 -13.18 4.81
N GLY A 174 5.32 -13.33 3.86
CA GLY A 174 5.63 -14.64 3.32
C GLY A 174 4.39 -15.36 2.81
N GLY A 175 3.34 -14.62 2.41
CA GLY A 175 2.00 -15.15 2.15
C GLY A 175 1.94 -16.19 1.04
N TYR A 176 2.80 -16.07 0.03
CA TYR A 176 2.94 -17.04 -1.06
C TYR A 176 4.00 -18.11 -0.80
N ARG A 177 4.56 -18.17 0.43
CA ARG A 177 5.52 -19.19 0.84
C ARG A 177 4.91 -20.31 1.68
N ALA A 178 3.60 -20.44 1.70
CA ALA A 178 2.93 -21.46 2.50
C ALA A 178 3.61 -22.85 2.35
N PRO A 179 3.82 -23.59 3.46
CA PRO A 179 3.51 -23.25 4.83
C PRO A 179 4.56 -22.37 5.55
N ASN A 180 5.63 -21.92 4.86
CA ASN A 180 6.79 -21.22 5.42
C ASN A 180 6.56 -19.71 5.47
N TYR A 181 5.47 -19.26 6.06
CA TYR A 181 5.16 -17.83 6.21
C TYR A 181 6.28 -17.07 6.93
N ASP A 182 6.39 -15.75 6.67
CA ASP A 182 7.15 -14.84 7.55
C ASP A 182 6.26 -14.45 8.74
N SER A 183 6.89 -14.08 9.86
CA SER A 183 6.19 -13.67 11.09
C SER A 183 6.67 -12.33 11.63
N THR A 184 7.42 -11.57 10.84
CA THR A 184 8.19 -10.45 11.37
C THR A 184 7.76 -9.10 10.83
N VAL A 185 7.97 -8.05 11.63
CA VAL A 185 8.05 -6.67 11.18
C VAL A 185 9.53 -6.28 11.11
N SER A 186 10.00 -5.92 9.91
CA SER A 186 11.36 -5.36 9.73
C SER A 186 11.38 -3.89 10.09
N VAL A 187 12.39 -3.45 10.85
CA VAL A 187 12.60 -2.05 11.23
C VAL A 187 13.80 -1.49 10.49
N ILE A 188 13.56 -0.43 9.71
CA ILE A 188 14.56 0.20 8.84
C ILE A 188 14.85 1.61 9.35
N GLU A 189 16.11 1.98 9.46
CA GLU A 189 16.53 3.37 9.62
C GLU A 189 16.52 4.07 8.27
N LEU A 190 15.75 5.13 8.14
CA LEU A 190 15.52 5.80 6.85
C LEU A 190 16.72 6.58 6.34
N GLU A 191 17.53 7.15 7.25
CA GLU A 191 18.71 7.92 6.89
C GLU A 191 19.75 7.03 6.19
N THR A 192 20.09 5.91 6.81
CA THR A 192 21.11 4.98 6.31
C THR A 192 20.56 3.92 5.35
N THR A 193 19.24 3.77 5.28
CA THR A 193 18.56 2.72 4.52
C THR A 193 19.05 1.32 4.94
N ARG A 194 19.11 1.08 6.25
CA ARG A 194 19.58 -0.19 6.82
C ARG A 194 18.52 -0.82 7.72
N GLN A 195 18.40 -2.13 7.66
CA GLN A 195 17.61 -2.88 8.62
C GLN A 195 18.31 -2.88 9.98
N MET A 196 17.62 -2.39 11.01
CA MET A 196 18.13 -2.32 12.37
C MET A 196 17.88 -3.63 13.12
N TYR A 197 16.64 -4.10 13.11
CA TYR A 197 16.18 -5.32 13.78
C TYR A 197 14.86 -5.79 13.20
N LYS A 198 14.37 -6.92 13.67
CA LYS A 198 13.04 -7.44 13.40
C LYS A 198 12.27 -7.62 14.70
N ILE A 199 10.95 -7.58 14.61
CA ILE A 199 10.01 -7.84 15.70
C ILE A 199 9.19 -9.06 15.30
N ASP A 200 9.24 -10.11 16.10
CA ASP A 200 8.38 -11.28 15.91
C ASP A 200 6.96 -10.92 16.38
N VAL A 201 5.97 -11.13 15.54
CA VAL A 201 4.56 -10.81 15.82
C VAL A 201 3.66 -12.01 15.61
N ALA A 202 3.39 -12.38 14.37
CA ALA A 202 2.55 -13.49 13.97
C ALA A 202 2.77 -13.81 12.49
N ILE A 203 2.38 -14.99 12.05
CA ILE A 203 2.55 -15.42 10.65
C ILE A 203 1.71 -14.56 9.69
N ASN A 204 2.18 -14.43 8.46
CA ASN A 204 1.44 -13.86 7.34
C ASN A 204 0.90 -12.45 7.63
N LEU A 205 1.78 -11.56 8.08
CA LEU A 205 1.44 -10.15 8.34
C LEU A 205 1.05 -9.44 7.05
N SER A 206 0.12 -8.47 7.14
CA SER A 206 -0.43 -7.80 5.97
C SER A 206 -0.40 -6.28 6.07
N ARG A 207 -1.16 -5.72 7.01
CA ARG A 207 -1.32 -4.29 7.18
C ARG A 207 -0.60 -3.82 8.42
N ILE A 208 -0.06 -2.60 8.35
CA ILE A 208 0.56 -1.94 9.49
C ILE A 208 0.27 -0.43 9.44
N LYS A 209 -0.25 0.10 10.53
CA LYS A 209 -0.60 1.51 10.69
C LYS A 209 -0.04 2.04 12.02
N ALA A 210 0.37 3.30 12.03
CA ALA A 210 0.73 4.02 13.24
C ALA A 210 -0.44 4.87 13.72
N ASP A 211 -0.73 4.86 15.03
CA ASP A 211 -1.67 5.76 15.64
C ASP A 211 -1.00 7.06 16.13
N ALA A 212 -1.82 8.01 16.60
CA ALA A 212 -1.34 9.29 17.13
C ALA A 212 -0.59 9.17 18.48
N TYR A 213 -0.72 8.03 19.14
CA TYR A 213 -0.08 7.73 20.43
C TYR A 213 1.27 7.04 20.30
N GLY A 214 1.69 6.76 19.06
CA GLY A 214 2.96 6.10 18.75
C GLY A 214 2.90 4.57 18.81
N ASN A 215 1.70 3.96 18.88
CA ASN A 215 1.57 2.52 18.73
C ASN A 215 1.55 2.13 17.24
N LEU A 216 1.89 0.87 17.00
CA LEU A 216 1.70 0.22 15.69
C LEU A 216 0.58 -0.81 15.80
N TRP A 217 -0.28 -0.82 14.80
CA TRP A 217 -1.35 -1.80 14.64
C TRP A 217 -1.01 -2.67 13.44
N VAL A 218 -0.94 -3.98 13.66
CA VAL A 218 -0.46 -4.95 12.65
C VAL A 218 -1.48 -6.06 12.49
N SER A 219 -1.93 -6.31 11.26
CA SER A 219 -2.82 -7.43 10.96
C SER A 219 -2.06 -8.66 10.45
N SER A 220 -2.55 -9.83 10.84
CA SER A 220 -2.16 -11.13 10.32
C SER A 220 -3.32 -11.75 9.57
N ARG A 221 -3.06 -12.37 8.41
CA ARG A 221 -4.06 -13.18 7.69
C ARG A 221 -4.23 -14.58 8.27
N GLY A 222 -3.31 -15.00 9.17
CA GLY A 222 -3.23 -16.40 9.58
C GLY A 222 -2.77 -17.31 8.45
N ASN A 223 -3.16 -18.57 8.51
CA ASN A 223 -2.80 -19.58 7.51
C ASN A 223 -3.99 -20.10 6.69
N TYR A 224 -5.16 -19.47 6.84
CA TYR A 224 -6.43 -19.86 6.20
C TYR A 224 -6.94 -21.28 6.62
N ASP A 225 -6.45 -21.81 7.75
CA ASP A 225 -6.83 -23.09 8.31
C ASP A 225 -7.00 -22.97 9.82
N ASP A 226 -6.09 -23.47 10.62
CA ASP A 226 -6.18 -23.51 12.09
C ASP A 226 -5.65 -22.25 12.79
N VAL A 227 -4.89 -21.41 12.11
CA VAL A 227 -4.44 -20.10 12.62
C VAL A 227 -5.28 -18.98 12.02
N PRO A 228 -6.20 -18.37 12.79
CA PRO A 228 -7.09 -17.36 12.27
C PRO A 228 -6.38 -16.03 11.99
N SER A 229 -7.03 -15.18 11.18
CA SER A 229 -6.68 -13.76 11.06
C SER A 229 -6.80 -13.08 12.42
N ASN A 230 -5.90 -12.14 12.70
CA ASN A 230 -5.88 -11.41 13.97
C ASN A 230 -5.29 -10.00 13.80
N LEU A 231 -5.49 -9.16 14.79
CA LEU A 231 -4.93 -7.83 14.91
C LEU A 231 -4.07 -7.73 16.17
N TYR A 232 -2.91 -7.11 16.04
CA TYR A 232 -1.95 -6.93 17.13
C TYR A 232 -1.64 -5.45 17.33
N ARG A 233 -1.56 -5.02 18.59
CA ARG A 233 -1.04 -3.72 18.98
C ARG A 233 0.39 -3.88 19.49
N LEU A 234 1.30 -3.09 18.90
CA LEU A 234 2.69 -2.99 19.32
C LEU A 234 2.91 -1.63 19.98
N GLU A 235 3.63 -1.61 21.07
CA GLU A 235 3.98 -0.39 21.81
C GLU A 235 5.48 -0.18 21.90
N PRO A 236 5.94 1.07 22.07
CA PRO A 236 7.36 1.35 22.32
C PRO A 236 7.82 0.80 23.66
N ASN A 237 8.97 0.13 23.67
CA ASN A 237 9.63 -0.34 24.87
C ASN A 237 11.16 -0.24 24.72
N GLY A 238 11.83 0.61 25.52
CA GLY A 238 13.28 0.72 25.52
C GLY A 238 13.92 1.07 24.17
N GLY A 239 13.25 1.89 23.35
CA GLY A 239 13.72 2.27 22.02
C GLY A 239 13.44 1.27 20.90
N ARG A 240 12.75 0.17 21.23
CA ARG A 240 12.21 -0.83 20.30
C ARG A 240 10.70 -0.91 20.44
N TYR A 241 10.06 -1.70 19.59
CA TYR A 241 8.66 -2.07 19.71
C TYR A 241 8.52 -3.52 20.18
N GLN A 242 7.48 -3.79 20.94
CA GLN A 242 7.08 -5.13 21.34
C GLN A 242 5.59 -5.32 21.14
N VAL A 243 5.14 -6.56 21.00
CA VAL A 243 3.71 -6.89 21.00
C VAL A 243 3.17 -6.65 22.40
N ALA A 244 2.20 -5.74 22.51
CA ALA A 244 1.52 -5.41 23.77
C ALA A 244 0.24 -6.21 23.91
N GLU A 245 -0.49 -6.44 22.82
CA GLU A 245 -1.80 -7.07 22.86
C GLU A 245 -2.14 -7.78 21.55
N ALA A 246 -2.79 -8.93 21.64
CA ALA A 246 -3.49 -9.61 20.57
C ALA A 246 -4.98 -9.38 20.75
N MET A 247 -5.63 -8.74 19.78
CA MET A 247 -7.02 -8.29 19.90
C MET A 247 -8.04 -9.43 19.75
N ASN A 248 -7.62 -10.56 19.17
CA ASN A 248 -8.46 -11.73 18.86
C ASN A 248 -9.68 -11.38 17.99
N ILE A 249 -9.47 -10.50 17.03
CA ILE A 249 -10.45 -10.12 16.01
C ILE A 249 -9.84 -10.25 14.62
N PRO A 250 -10.59 -10.72 13.62
CA PRO A 250 -10.10 -10.75 12.25
C PRO A 250 -9.98 -9.35 11.68
N ALA A 251 -8.92 -9.09 10.92
CA ALA A 251 -8.69 -7.81 10.27
C ALA A 251 -8.06 -8.00 8.88
N SER A 252 -8.84 -7.75 7.82
CA SER A 252 -8.33 -7.76 6.45
C SER A 252 -7.66 -6.43 6.12
N ASN A 253 -8.23 -5.33 6.58
CA ASN A 253 -7.64 -4.00 6.46
C ASN A 253 -8.14 -3.11 7.61
N MET A 254 -7.47 -1.97 7.78
CA MET A 254 -7.80 -1.00 8.81
C MET A 254 -7.53 0.43 8.34
N ALA A 255 -8.21 1.38 8.95
CA ALA A 255 -7.94 2.82 8.83
C ALA A 255 -7.98 3.45 10.23
N ILE A 256 -7.15 4.45 10.46
CA ILE A 256 -7.10 5.20 11.72
C ILE A 256 -7.50 6.64 11.43
N HIS A 257 -8.44 7.16 12.20
CA HIS A 257 -8.82 8.57 12.17
C HIS A 257 -9.07 9.06 13.60
N GLY A 258 -8.31 10.08 14.04
CA GLY A 258 -8.33 10.53 15.42
C GLY A 258 -8.05 9.39 16.38
N ASP A 259 -8.94 9.18 17.35
CA ASP A 259 -8.85 8.14 18.36
C ASP A 259 -9.55 6.83 17.97
N SER A 260 -9.98 6.72 16.72
CA SER A 260 -10.74 5.58 16.23
C SER A 260 -9.95 4.75 15.25
N LEU A 261 -10.00 3.44 15.46
CA LEU A 261 -9.50 2.42 14.55
C LEU A 261 -10.69 1.72 13.88
N TYR A 262 -10.82 1.87 12.57
CA TYR A 262 -11.85 1.24 11.76
C TYR A 262 -11.26 -0.02 11.12
N ILE A 263 -11.97 -1.13 11.22
CA ILE A 263 -11.53 -2.43 10.74
C ILE A 263 -12.62 -3.03 9.88
N TYR A 264 -12.26 -3.71 8.81
CA TYR A 264 -13.15 -4.63 8.14
C TYR A 264 -12.45 -5.97 7.91
N SER A 265 -13.25 -7.02 7.83
CA SER A 265 -12.84 -8.39 7.56
C SER A 265 -13.60 -8.92 6.36
N VAL A 266 -12.90 -9.63 5.50
CA VAL A 266 -13.48 -10.35 4.36
C VAL A 266 -13.45 -11.83 4.69
N GLU A 267 -14.63 -12.45 4.69
CA GLU A 267 -14.77 -13.89 4.82
C GLU A 267 -14.92 -14.48 3.40
N TYR A 268 -14.11 -15.48 3.11
CA TYR A 268 -14.22 -16.25 1.88
C TYR A 268 -15.09 -17.50 2.18
N SER A 269 -16.25 -17.57 1.54
CA SER A 269 -17.16 -18.71 1.62
C SER A 269 -16.89 -19.75 0.53
#